data_d3eedbc86080c743afcb0745accd624b
#
_entry.id   d3eedbc86080c743afcb0745accd624b
#
_cell.length_a   1.000
_cell.length_b   1.000
_cell.length_c   1.000
_cell.angle_alpha   90.00
_cell.angle_beta   90.00
_cell.angle_gamma   90.00
#
_symmetry.space_group_name_H-M   'P 1'
#
loop_
_entity.id
_entity.type
_entity.pdbx_description
1 polymer ?
#
loop_
_entity_poly.entity_id
_entity_poly.type
_entity_poly.pdbx_seq_one_letter_code
_entity_poly.pdbx_strand_id
1 'polypeptide(L)'
;MKLLVINPGSTSTKIAVYENDTPLLVRNIRHTVDELSSFSHIIDQFEFRKNLVLKELELNGIPFRFDAIVGRGGLLKPIPGGVYEVNDAMLDDILHAMRTHACNLGCLIASELAALLPGCRAFIADPGVVDELDELARVTGSPLMPRITIWHALNQRAIARRYAAGCNARYEELDLIVCHLGGGISVGVHRHGKAVDVNNALDGEGPFSPERAGTLPAGQLIDLCCSGRYTKDELKKRISGRAGLTAHLGTTD
;
A
#
# COMPACT_ATOMS: atom_id res chain seq x y z
N MET A 1 -21.59 14.15 3.18
CA MET A 1 -21.06 13.06 2.31
C MET A 1 -20.70 11.89 3.20
N LYS A 2 -21.23 10.70 2.91
CA LYS A 2 -20.95 9.47 3.67
C LYS A 2 -19.98 8.56 2.89
N LEU A 3 -18.84 8.24 3.49
CA LEU A 3 -17.76 7.48 2.86
C LEU A 3 -17.53 6.15 3.58
N LEU A 4 -17.29 5.09 2.81
CA LEU A 4 -16.70 3.84 3.29
C LEU A 4 -15.25 3.78 2.83
N VAL A 5 -14.32 3.57 3.74
CA VAL A 5 -12.88 3.42 3.45
C VAL A 5 -12.44 1.99 3.74
N ILE A 6 -11.73 1.37 2.81
CA ILE A 6 -11.32 -0.04 2.88
C ILE A 6 -9.81 -0.15 2.64
N ASN A 7 -9.08 -0.66 3.64
CA ASN A 7 -7.63 -0.82 3.58
C ASN A 7 -7.22 -2.26 3.93
N PRO A 8 -7.19 -3.16 2.95
CA PRO A 8 -6.69 -4.51 3.14
C PRO A 8 -5.18 -4.51 3.36
N GLY A 9 -4.75 -5.12 4.45
CA GLY A 9 -3.35 -5.40 4.77
C GLY A 9 -3.07 -6.90 4.74
N SER A 10 -1.81 -7.30 4.96
CA SER A 10 -1.40 -8.72 4.91
C SER A 10 -2.18 -9.57 5.92
N THR A 11 -2.32 -9.09 7.16
CA THR A 11 -2.93 -9.82 8.29
C THR A 11 -4.20 -9.17 8.83
N SER A 12 -4.72 -8.16 8.15
CA SER A 12 -5.95 -7.47 8.60
C SER A 12 -6.63 -6.74 7.45
N THR A 13 -7.91 -6.43 7.64
CA THR A 13 -8.65 -5.47 6.81
C THR A 13 -9.12 -4.34 7.70
N LYS A 14 -8.62 -3.13 7.48
CA LYS A 14 -9.09 -1.94 8.18
C LYS A 14 -10.22 -1.31 7.38
N ILE A 15 -11.30 -0.97 8.08
CA ILE A 15 -12.41 -0.21 7.50
C ILE A 15 -12.72 1.02 8.36
N ALA A 16 -13.21 2.04 7.71
CA ALA A 16 -13.77 3.19 8.39
C ALA A 16 -14.97 3.75 7.64
N VAL A 17 -15.95 4.26 8.37
CA VAL A 17 -17.08 5.01 7.83
C VAL A 17 -16.98 6.43 8.34
N TYR A 18 -17.05 7.37 7.43
CA TYR A 18 -17.03 8.79 7.73
C TYR A 18 -18.33 9.44 7.27
N GLU A 19 -18.79 10.41 8.03
CA GLU A 19 -19.77 11.41 7.57
C GLU A 19 -19.07 12.76 7.56
N ASN A 20 -18.79 13.27 6.37
CA ASN A 20 -17.82 14.35 6.14
C ASN A 20 -16.46 14.04 6.82
N ASP A 21 -16.04 14.85 7.79
CA ASP A 21 -14.76 14.64 8.51
C ASP A 21 -14.94 13.86 9.83
N THR A 22 -16.16 13.45 10.16
CA THR A 22 -16.47 12.76 11.42
C THR A 22 -16.44 11.24 11.22
N PRO A 23 -15.60 10.51 11.94
CA PRO A 23 -15.60 9.05 11.89
C PRO A 23 -16.81 8.49 12.65
N LEU A 24 -17.66 7.73 11.95
CA LEU A 24 -18.79 7.01 12.54
C LEU A 24 -18.41 5.60 12.99
N LEU A 25 -17.47 4.97 12.26
CA LEU A 25 -16.97 3.64 12.54
C LEU A 25 -15.50 3.57 12.15
N VAL A 26 -14.66 2.98 13.00
CA VAL A 26 -13.29 2.59 12.65
C VAL A 26 -13.07 1.19 13.21
N ARG A 27 -12.70 0.24 12.35
CA ARG A 27 -12.46 -1.16 12.71
C ARG A 27 -11.18 -1.67 12.09
N ASN A 28 -10.48 -2.51 12.84
CA ASN A 28 -9.36 -3.29 12.36
C ASN A 28 -9.71 -4.78 12.52
N ILE A 29 -10.13 -5.39 11.43
CA ILE A 29 -10.52 -6.80 11.36
C ILE A 29 -9.23 -7.59 11.18
N ARG A 30 -8.79 -8.27 12.22
CA ARG A 30 -7.60 -9.15 12.17
C ARG A 30 -7.97 -10.50 11.57
N HIS A 31 -7.09 -11.02 10.75
CA HIS A 31 -7.22 -12.35 10.17
C HIS A 31 -6.23 -13.30 10.84
N THR A 32 -6.70 -14.48 11.19
CA THR A 32 -5.85 -15.54 11.73
C THR A 32 -5.02 -16.17 10.61
N VAL A 33 -3.94 -16.84 11.00
CA VAL A 33 -3.10 -17.59 10.03
C VAL A 33 -3.93 -18.67 9.35
N ASP A 34 -4.80 -19.35 10.09
CA ASP A 34 -5.65 -20.44 9.58
C ASP A 34 -6.65 -19.92 8.54
N GLU A 35 -7.31 -18.78 8.79
CA GLU A 35 -8.21 -18.16 7.82
C GLU A 35 -7.49 -17.83 6.49
N LEU A 36 -6.27 -17.30 6.57
CA LEU A 36 -5.53 -16.90 5.38
C LEU A 36 -4.83 -18.07 4.69
N SER A 37 -4.47 -19.13 5.39
CA SER A 37 -3.78 -20.30 4.83
C SER A 37 -4.64 -21.12 3.87
N SER A 38 -5.98 -20.98 3.95
CA SER A 38 -6.92 -21.61 3.02
C SER A 38 -6.87 -21.04 1.59
N PHE A 39 -6.23 -19.89 1.39
CA PHE A 39 -6.15 -19.23 0.09
C PHE A 39 -4.77 -19.40 -0.55
N SER A 40 -4.72 -19.89 -1.78
CA SER A 40 -3.46 -20.07 -2.53
C SER A 40 -2.89 -18.75 -3.01
N HIS A 41 -3.75 -17.81 -3.40
CA HIS A 41 -3.36 -16.50 -3.93
C HIS A 41 -4.08 -15.36 -3.19
N ILE A 42 -3.49 -14.17 -3.23
CA ILE A 42 -4.11 -12.98 -2.62
C ILE A 42 -5.50 -12.68 -3.21
N ILE A 43 -5.66 -12.89 -4.51
CA ILE A 43 -6.94 -12.62 -5.20
C ILE A 43 -8.07 -13.52 -4.67
N ASP A 44 -7.76 -14.75 -4.25
CA ASP A 44 -8.74 -15.70 -3.72
C ASP A 44 -9.38 -15.19 -2.42
N GLN A 45 -8.73 -14.24 -1.72
CA GLN A 45 -9.24 -13.61 -0.51
C GLN A 45 -10.30 -12.53 -0.78
N PHE A 46 -10.59 -12.23 -2.05
CA PHE A 46 -11.48 -11.12 -2.43
C PHE A 46 -12.87 -11.24 -1.80
N GLU A 47 -13.58 -12.34 -2.07
CA GLU A 47 -14.91 -12.59 -1.53
C GLU A 47 -14.92 -12.65 0.00
N PHE A 48 -13.94 -13.33 0.59
CA PHE A 48 -13.78 -13.42 2.04
C PHE A 48 -13.69 -12.03 2.67
N ARG A 49 -12.80 -11.16 2.17
CA ARG A 49 -12.61 -9.81 2.72
C ARG A 49 -13.79 -8.88 2.44
N LYS A 50 -14.42 -8.97 1.27
CA LYS A 50 -15.62 -8.22 0.93
C LYS A 50 -16.76 -8.54 1.90
N ASN A 51 -17.00 -9.83 2.14
CA ASN A 51 -18.06 -10.30 3.04
C ASN A 51 -17.81 -9.89 4.49
N LEU A 52 -16.55 -9.86 4.94
CA LEU A 52 -16.19 -9.31 6.25
C LEU A 52 -16.50 -7.83 6.37
N VAL A 53 -16.26 -7.03 5.33
CA VAL A 53 -16.62 -5.60 5.32
C VAL A 53 -18.12 -5.44 5.51
N LEU A 54 -18.94 -6.15 4.72
CA LEU A 54 -20.41 -6.09 4.81
C LEU A 54 -20.91 -6.53 6.19
N LYS A 55 -20.38 -7.63 6.72
CA LYS A 55 -20.72 -8.15 8.04
C LYS A 55 -20.39 -7.14 9.16
N GLU A 56 -19.24 -6.48 9.09
CA GLU A 56 -18.86 -5.47 10.08
C GLU A 56 -19.78 -4.24 10.04
N LEU A 57 -20.22 -3.83 8.87
CA LEU A 57 -21.20 -2.76 8.74
C LEU A 57 -22.53 -3.16 9.40
N GLU A 58 -23.03 -4.36 9.13
CA GLU A 58 -24.27 -4.89 9.70
C GLU A 58 -24.18 -4.99 11.23
N LEU A 59 -23.12 -5.62 11.76
CA LEU A 59 -22.90 -5.77 13.21
C LEU A 59 -22.83 -4.46 13.97
N ASN A 60 -22.44 -3.37 13.30
CA ASN A 60 -22.39 -2.03 13.90
C ASN A 60 -23.58 -1.16 13.54
N GLY A 61 -24.62 -1.73 12.94
CA GLY A 61 -25.86 -0.98 12.57
C GLY A 61 -25.63 0.13 11.55
N ILE A 62 -24.60 0.01 10.71
CA ILE A 62 -24.29 0.98 9.66
C ILE A 62 -25.07 0.58 8.40
N PRO A 63 -26.07 1.37 7.94
CA PRO A 63 -26.76 1.09 6.70
C PRO A 63 -25.80 1.11 5.52
N PHE A 64 -25.91 0.12 4.62
CA PHE A 64 -25.11 0.02 3.40
C PHE A 64 -25.62 1.05 2.37
N ARG A 65 -25.30 2.32 2.63
CA ARG A 65 -25.62 3.47 1.80
C ARG A 65 -24.50 4.50 1.91
N PHE A 66 -23.75 4.71 0.82
CA PHE A 66 -22.59 5.57 0.75
C PHE A 66 -22.62 6.43 -0.51
N ASP A 67 -22.07 7.63 -0.42
CA ASP A 67 -21.89 8.53 -1.57
C ASP A 67 -20.65 8.10 -2.37
N ALA A 68 -19.62 7.60 -1.68
CA ALA A 68 -18.44 7.03 -2.31
C ALA A 68 -17.80 5.93 -1.43
N ILE A 69 -17.09 5.01 -2.08
CA ILE A 69 -16.28 3.98 -1.44
C ILE A 69 -14.84 4.16 -1.87
N VAL A 70 -13.92 4.26 -0.89
CA VAL A 70 -12.50 4.51 -1.14
C VAL A 70 -11.71 3.27 -0.75
N GLY A 71 -11.12 2.61 -1.73
CA GLY A 71 -10.18 1.52 -1.53
C GLY A 71 -8.74 2.02 -1.41
N ARG A 72 -7.90 1.35 -0.62
CA ARG A 72 -6.47 1.52 -0.77
C ARG A 72 -6.09 1.05 -2.17
N GLY A 73 -5.49 1.94 -2.97
CA GLY A 73 -5.02 1.61 -4.32
C GLY A 73 -3.97 0.50 -4.27
N GLY A 74 -4.07 -0.45 -5.18
CA GLY A 74 -3.14 -1.57 -5.31
C GLY A 74 -1.84 -1.20 -6.03
N LEU A 75 -1.14 -2.24 -6.48
CA LEU A 75 0.09 -2.14 -7.28
C LEU A 75 -0.27 -2.12 -8.77
N LEU A 76 -0.97 -1.09 -9.19
CA LEU A 76 -1.25 -0.79 -10.60
C LEU A 76 -0.02 -0.16 -11.28
N LYS A 77 -0.13 0.25 -12.54
CA LYS A 77 0.93 1.01 -13.21
C LYS A 77 1.23 2.31 -12.47
N PRO A 78 2.47 2.81 -12.52
CA PRO A 78 2.85 4.08 -11.90
C PRO A 78 1.96 5.24 -12.36
N ILE A 79 1.48 6.04 -11.40
CA ILE A 79 0.66 7.24 -11.63
C ILE A 79 1.11 8.37 -10.71
N PRO A 80 0.87 9.64 -11.04
CA PRO A 80 1.08 10.75 -10.11
C PRO A 80 0.26 10.60 -8.82
N GLY A 81 0.62 11.35 -7.77
CA GLY A 81 -0.18 11.40 -6.54
C GLY A 81 -1.54 12.07 -6.76
N GLY A 82 -2.58 11.54 -6.13
CA GLY A 82 -3.93 12.07 -6.26
C GLY A 82 -5.02 11.12 -5.81
N VAL A 83 -6.26 11.57 -6.01
CA VAL A 83 -7.48 10.76 -5.83
C VAL A 83 -8.04 10.45 -7.21
N TYR A 84 -8.27 9.18 -7.48
CA TYR A 84 -8.71 8.69 -8.78
C TYR A 84 -10.00 7.90 -8.65
N GLU A 85 -10.96 8.17 -9.51
CA GLU A 85 -12.10 7.29 -9.69
C GLU A 85 -11.61 5.98 -10.32
N VAL A 86 -12.03 4.86 -9.76
CA VAL A 86 -11.66 3.54 -10.25
C VAL A 86 -12.28 3.30 -11.63
N ASN A 87 -11.48 2.83 -12.57
CA ASN A 87 -11.89 2.51 -13.94
C ASN A 87 -11.39 1.12 -14.36
N ASP A 88 -11.89 0.64 -15.48
CA ASP A 88 -11.60 -0.70 -16.00
C ASP A 88 -10.10 -0.94 -16.22
N ALA A 89 -9.35 0.07 -16.67
CA ALA A 89 -7.91 -0.05 -16.87
C ALA A 89 -7.17 -0.29 -15.53
N MET A 90 -7.60 0.36 -14.44
CA MET A 90 -7.04 0.13 -13.11
C MET A 90 -7.38 -1.25 -12.58
N LEU A 91 -8.60 -1.74 -12.81
CA LEU A 91 -9.01 -3.09 -12.42
C LEU A 91 -8.20 -4.13 -13.18
N ASP A 92 -8.01 -3.96 -14.48
CA ASP A 92 -7.19 -4.83 -15.33
C ASP A 92 -5.72 -4.83 -14.87
N ASP A 93 -5.13 -3.67 -14.62
CA ASP A 93 -3.77 -3.54 -14.11
C ASP A 93 -3.57 -4.32 -12.79
N ILE A 94 -4.57 -4.29 -11.89
CA ILE A 94 -4.52 -4.98 -10.60
C ILE A 94 -4.65 -6.49 -10.77
N LEU A 95 -5.53 -6.94 -11.64
CA LEU A 95 -5.74 -8.37 -11.90
C LEU A 95 -4.51 -9.02 -12.57
N HIS A 96 -3.79 -8.26 -13.40
CA HIS A 96 -2.60 -8.71 -14.12
C HIS A 96 -1.29 -8.19 -13.52
N ALA A 97 -1.33 -7.65 -12.28
CA ALA A 97 -0.16 -7.08 -11.64
C ALA A 97 0.98 -8.09 -11.48
N MET A 98 2.20 -7.72 -11.90
CA MET A 98 3.40 -8.54 -11.69
C MET A 98 3.74 -8.76 -10.21
N ARG A 99 3.19 -7.95 -9.33
CA ARG A 99 3.34 -8.02 -7.88
C ARG A 99 1.99 -8.07 -7.21
N THR A 100 1.81 -9.05 -6.34
CA THR A 100 0.56 -9.23 -5.58
C THR A 100 0.76 -8.82 -4.13
N HIS A 101 -0.12 -7.98 -3.63
CA HIS A 101 -0.18 -7.58 -2.23
C HIS A 101 -1.65 -7.42 -1.82
N ALA A 102 -1.98 -7.63 -0.56
CA ALA A 102 -3.35 -7.52 -0.07
C ALA A 102 -4.01 -6.16 -0.40
N CYS A 103 -3.21 -5.08 -0.50
CA CYS A 103 -3.74 -3.76 -0.89
C CYS A 103 -4.38 -3.75 -2.30
N ASN A 104 -4.03 -4.69 -3.17
CA ASN A 104 -4.65 -4.81 -4.50
C ASN A 104 -6.16 -5.05 -4.40
N LEU A 105 -6.60 -5.77 -3.36
CA LEU A 105 -8.01 -6.05 -3.12
C LEU A 105 -8.82 -4.80 -2.77
N GLY A 106 -8.18 -3.74 -2.26
CA GLY A 106 -8.89 -2.52 -1.85
C GLY A 106 -9.63 -1.85 -3.00
N CYS A 107 -8.98 -1.72 -4.14
CA CYS A 107 -9.57 -1.16 -5.36
C CYS A 107 -10.72 -2.03 -5.88
N LEU A 108 -10.50 -3.35 -5.95
CA LEU A 108 -11.50 -4.33 -6.43
C LEU A 108 -12.74 -4.34 -5.53
N ILE A 109 -12.57 -4.41 -4.21
CA ILE A 109 -13.68 -4.43 -3.26
C ILE A 109 -14.45 -3.10 -3.31
N ALA A 110 -13.75 -1.96 -3.38
CA ALA A 110 -14.39 -0.66 -3.48
C ALA A 110 -15.23 -0.54 -4.75
N SER A 111 -14.72 -1.01 -5.89
CA SER A 111 -15.43 -1.00 -7.18
C SER A 111 -16.68 -1.84 -7.12
N GLU A 112 -16.59 -3.09 -6.65
CA GLU A 112 -17.73 -4.00 -6.62
C GLU A 112 -18.80 -3.52 -5.63
N LEU A 113 -18.42 -3.07 -4.44
CA LEU A 113 -19.40 -2.56 -3.46
C LEU A 113 -20.06 -1.26 -3.92
N ALA A 114 -19.33 -0.38 -4.62
CA ALA A 114 -19.93 0.84 -5.17
C ALA A 114 -20.95 0.51 -6.29
N ALA A 115 -20.68 -0.49 -7.11
CA ALA A 115 -21.59 -0.92 -8.17
C ALA A 115 -22.95 -1.44 -7.65
N LEU A 116 -23.02 -1.88 -6.38
CA LEU A 116 -24.27 -2.29 -5.74
C LEU A 116 -25.15 -1.11 -5.27
N LEU A 117 -24.63 0.10 -5.30
CA LEU A 117 -25.30 1.29 -4.75
C LEU A 117 -25.58 2.31 -5.85
N PRO A 118 -26.85 2.72 -6.07
CA PRO A 118 -27.18 3.74 -7.06
C PRO A 118 -26.46 5.06 -6.80
N GLY A 119 -25.70 5.56 -7.78
CA GLY A 119 -24.98 6.82 -7.73
C GLY A 119 -23.71 6.84 -6.88
N CYS A 120 -23.34 5.72 -6.24
CA CYS A 120 -22.08 5.59 -5.52
C CYS A 120 -20.93 5.40 -6.49
N ARG A 121 -19.78 6.00 -6.19
CA ARG A 121 -18.56 5.86 -6.99
C ARG A 121 -17.40 5.27 -6.18
N ALA A 122 -16.56 4.49 -6.82
CA ALA A 122 -15.35 3.93 -6.21
C ALA A 122 -14.13 4.82 -6.49
N PHE A 123 -13.29 5.01 -5.48
CA PHE A 123 -12.06 5.79 -5.59
C PHE A 123 -10.88 5.06 -4.97
N ILE A 124 -9.68 5.45 -5.42
CA ILE A 124 -8.40 5.17 -4.73
C ILE A 124 -7.69 6.49 -4.47
N ALA A 125 -6.85 6.53 -3.44
CA ALA A 125 -6.08 7.71 -3.08
C ALA A 125 -4.61 7.37 -2.87
N ASP A 126 -3.72 8.15 -3.46
CA ASP A 126 -2.26 8.06 -3.33
C ASP A 126 -1.77 6.60 -3.24
N PRO A 127 -1.95 5.76 -4.29
CA PRO A 127 -1.57 4.34 -4.24
C PRO A 127 -0.06 4.17 -4.03
N GLY A 128 0.36 2.99 -3.56
CA GLY A 128 1.77 2.71 -3.25
C GLY A 128 2.73 2.81 -4.44
N VAL A 129 2.20 2.94 -5.65
CA VAL A 129 2.93 3.10 -6.92
C VAL A 129 2.96 4.55 -7.41
N VAL A 130 2.62 5.52 -6.55
CA VAL A 130 2.79 6.94 -6.91
C VAL A 130 4.23 7.17 -7.32
N ASP A 131 4.40 7.70 -8.54
CA ASP A 131 5.72 7.98 -9.13
C ASP A 131 5.82 9.44 -9.56
N GLU A 132 6.55 10.19 -8.75
CA GLU A 132 6.85 11.60 -8.93
C GLU A 132 8.36 11.87 -8.79
N LEU A 133 9.20 10.80 -8.92
CA LEU A 133 10.65 10.94 -8.82
C LEU A 133 11.18 11.90 -9.87
N ASP A 134 12.09 12.78 -9.45
CA ASP A 134 12.93 13.53 -10.37
C ASP A 134 13.74 12.54 -11.24
N GLU A 135 14.03 12.90 -12.49
CA GLU A 135 14.77 12.03 -13.41
C GLU A 135 16.15 11.63 -12.85
N LEU A 136 16.82 12.55 -12.14
CA LEU A 136 18.08 12.26 -11.49
C LEU A 136 17.95 11.21 -10.37
N ALA A 137 16.83 11.21 -9.65
CA ALA A 137 16.56 10.24 -8.60
C ALA A 137 16.32 8.82 -9.13
N ARG A 138 16.06 8.64 -10.45
CA ARG A 138 15.89 7.34 -11.09
C ARG A 138 17.21 6.65 -11.43
N VAL A 139 18.29 7.41 -11.48
CA VAL A 139 19.60 6.91 -11.90
C VAL A 139 20.20 5.99 -10.86
N THR A 140 20.63 4.82 -11.28
CA THR A 140 21.42 3.88 -10.49
C THR A 140 22.79 3.67 -11.11
N GLY A 141 23.62 2.85 -10.48
CA GLY A 141 24.91 2.43 -11.06
C GLY A 141 24.79 1.52 -12.30
N SER A 142 23.56 1.13 -12.71
CA SER A 142 23.33 0.30 -13.88
C SER A 142 22.09 0.78 -14.65
N PRO A 143 22.21 1.06 -15.96
CA PRO A 143 21.06 1.43 -16.78
C PRO A 143 20.02 0.32 -16.95
N LEU A 144 20.38 -0.92 -16.62
CA LEU A 144 19.47 -2.07 -16.66
C LEU A 144 18.55 -2.15 -15.44
N MET A 145 18.83 -1.39 -14.40
CA MET A 145 18.11 -1.45 -13.11
C MET A 145 17.76 -0.04 -12.61
N PRO A 146 16.91 0.70 -13.34
CA PRO A 146 16.46 2.01 -12.86
C PRO A 146 15.65 1.85 -11.57
N ARG A 147 15.63 2.90 -10.75
CA ARG A 147 14.79 2.92 -9.56
C ARG A 147 13.31 2.98 -9.95
N ILE A 148 12.51 2.21 -9.23
CA ILE A 148 11.04 2.18 -9.33
C ILE A 148 10.43 2.45 -7.97
N THR A 149 9.33 3.19 -7.96
CA THR A 149 8.66 3.59 -6.72
C THR A 149 7.66 2.54 -6.25
N ILE A 150 7.85 2.04 -5.03
CA ILE A 150 6.82 1.36 -4.23
C ILE A 150 6.99 1.83 -2.79
N TRP A 151 6.10 2.67 -2.31
CA TRP A 151 6.28 3.34 -1.03
C TRP A 151 4.95 3.64 -0.32
N HIS A 152 5.02 4.21 0.87
CA HIS A 152 3.83 4.50 1.68
C HIS A 152 3.25 5.89 1.33
N ALA A 153 2.91 6.10 0.05
CA ALA A 153 2.50 7.38 -0.52
C ALA A 153 1.34 8.01 0.26
N LEU A 154 0.25 7.27 0.45
CA LEU A 154 -0.93 7.76 1.16
C LEU A 154 -0.60 8.30 2.55
N ASN A 155 0.18 7.55 3.33
CA ASN A 155 0.51 7.98 4.70
C ASN A 155 1.49 9.15 4.71
N GLN A 156 2.56 9.12 3.92
CA GLN A 156 3.54 10.20 3.90
C GLN A 156 2.91 11.52 3.44
N ARG A 157 2.11 11.49 2.36
CA ARG A 157 1.42 12.68 1.85
C ARG A 157 0.36 13.20 2.82
N ALA A 158 -0.38 12.31 3.49
CA ALA A 158 -1.36 12.70 4.51
C ALA A 158 -0.69 13.39 5.71
N ILE A 159 0.42 12.84 6.19
CA ILE A 159 1.19 13.45 7.30
C ILE A 159 1.82 14.77 6.88
N ALA A 160 2.38 14.87 5.68
CA ALA A 160 2.94 16.10 5.14
C ALA A 160 1.88 17.23 5.05
N ARG A 161 0.70 16.92 4.52
CA ARG A 161 -0.42 17.88 4.47
C ARG A 161 -0.92 18.27 5.86
N ARG A 162 -1.01 17.30 6.78
CA ARG A 162 -1.40 17.58 8.17
C ARG A 162 -0.38 18.47 8.88
N TYR A 163 0.92 18.22 8.69
CA TYR A 163 1.98 19.06 9.23
C TYR A 163 1.91 20.49 8.66
N ALA A 164 1.77 20.62 7.35
CA ALA A 164 1.64 21.91 6.69
C ALA A 164 0.47 22.74 7.26
N ALA A 165 -0.71 22.10 7.38
CA ALA A 165 -1.89 22.75 7.98
C ALA A 165 -1.63 23.20 9.43
N GLY A 166 -0.90 22.41 10.22
CA GLY A 166 -0.49 22.80 11.59
C GLY A 166 0.48 23.97 11.64
N CYS A 167 1.21 24.22 10.54
CA CYS A 167 2.11 25.38 10.38
C CYS A 167 1.45 26.57 9.66
N ASN A 168 0.14 26.52 9.39
CA ASN A 168 -0.57 27.49 8.54
C ASN A 168 0.07 27.67 7.15
N ALA A 169 0.62 26.63 6.59
CA ALA A 169 1.23 26.57 5.26
C ALA A 169 0.52 25.56 4.38
N ARG A 170 0.74 25.65 3.08
CA ARG A 170 0.30 24.62 2.15
C ARG A 170 1.43 23.59 1.95
N TYR A 171 1.08 22.34 1.73
CA TYR A 171 2.05 21.25 1.50
C TYR A 171 3.00 21.57 0.32
N GLU A 172 2.47 22.22 -0.73
CA GLU A 172 3.22 22.64 -1.92
C GLU A 172 4.25 23.74 -1.67
N GLU A 173 4.22 24.39 -0.51
CA GLU A 173 5.13 25.47 -0.11
C GLU A 173 6.28 24.98 0.77
N LEU A 174 6.26 23.69 1.15
CA LEU A 174 7.25 23.13 2.08
C LEU A 174 8.15 22.11 1.38
N ASP A 175 9.41 22.11 1.80
CA ASP A 175 10.37 21.05 1.55
C ASP A 175 10.49 20.18 2.80
N LEU A 176 10.17 18.88 2.68
CA LEU A 176 10.06 17.97 3.81
C LEU A 176 10.81 16.67 3.54
N ILE A 177 11.39 16.09 4.59
CA ILE A 177 11.77 14.68 4.62
C ILE A 177 10.74 13.97 5.49
N VAL A 178 10.00 13.03 4.89
CA VAL A 178 8.95 12.29 5.59
C VAL A 178 9.35 10.82 5.71
N CYS A 179 9.42 10.33 6.95
CA CYS A 179 9.76 8.95 7.27
C CYS A 179 8.49 8.19 7.70
N HIS A 180 8.11 7.17 6.93
CA HIS A 180 7.16 6.17 7.38
C HIS A 180 7.94 5.01 7.99
N LEU A 181 7.76 4.79 9.28
CA LEU A 181 8.43 3.74 10.06
C LEU A 181 7.39 2.70 10.51
N GLY A 182 7.46 1.52 9.92
CA GLY A 182 6.53 0.42 10.20
C GLY A 182 7.14 -0.91 9.75
N GLY A 183 6.34 -1.95 9.53
CA GLY A 183 6.80 -3.23 9.00
C GLY A 183 7.62 -3.10 7.71
N GLY A 184 7.34 -2.07 6.90
CA GLY A 184 8.22 -1.52 5.87
C GLY A 184 8.61 -0.10 6.22
N ILE A 185 9.76 0.37 5.74
CA ILE A 185 10.25 1.74 5.92
C ILE A 185 10.37 2.42 4.56
N SER A 186 9.80 3.62 4.44
CA SER A 186 10.06 4.50 3.31
C SER A 186 10.40 5.91 3.81
N VAL A 187 11.47 6.47 3.26
CA VAL A 187 11.92 7.83 3.52
C VAL A 187 11.82 8.60 2.22
N GLY A 188 10.99 9.62 2.19
CA GLY A 188 10.74 10.44 1.00
C GLY A 188 11.16 11.89 1.19
N VAL A 189 11.79 12.46 0.15
CA VAL A 189 12.02 13.88 0.00
C VAL A 189 10.81 14.45 -0.74
N HIS A 190 10.08 15.31 -0.05
CA HIS A 190 8.90 15.98 -0.61
C HIS A 190 9.25 17.43 -0.92
N ARG A 191 9.00 17.86 -2.14
CA ARG A 191 9.22 19.21 -2.63
C ARG A 191 8.07 19.66 -3.52
N HIS A 192 7.55 20.85 -3.31
CA HIS A 192 6.43 21.41 -4.07
C HIS A 192 5.22 20.46 -4.18
N GLY A 193 4.88 19.76 -3.07
CA GLY A 193 3.75 18.85 -3.01
C GLY A 193 3.96 17.48 -3.68
N LYS A 194 5.19 17.15 -4.09
CA LYS A 194 5.56 15.89 -4.76
C LYS A 194 6.66 15.17 -4.01
N ALA A 195 6.64 13.85 -4.03
CA ALA A 195 7.73 13.03 -3.52
C ALA A 195 8.78 12.84 -4.64
N VAL A 196 9.77 13.75 -4.67
CA VAL A 196 10.78 13.83 -5.74
C VAL A 196 11.90 12.80 -5.63
N ASP A 197 12.07 12.20 -4.44
CA ASP A 197 12.95 11.07 -4.18
C ASP A 197 12.38 10.25 -3.03
N VAL A 198 12.30 8.94 -3.19
CA VAL A 198 11.84 8.01 -2.15
C VAL A 198 12.38 6.61 -2.43
N ASN A 199 12.80 5.90 -1.38
CA ASN A 199 13.24 4.51 -1.54
C ASN A 199 12.08 3.56 -1.82
N ASN A 200 12.36 2.51 -2.61
CA ASN A 200 11.45 1.38 -2.77
C ASN A 200 11.38 0.59 -1.44
N ALA A 201 10.27 0.74 -0.74
CA ALA A 201 10.07 0.13 0.58
C ALA A 201 9.71 -1.36 0.54
N LEU A 202 9.61 -1.98 -0.64
CA LEU A 202 9.22 -3.39 -0.78
C LEU A 202 10.36 -4.28 -1.25
N ASP A 203 11.14 -3.85 -2.25
CA ASP A 203 11.99 -4.72 -3.05
C ASP A 203 13.51 -4.59 -2.74
N GLY A 204 13.88 -4.17 -1.55
CA GLY A 204 15.30 -4.19 -1.13
C GLY A 204 16.05 -2.90 -1.45
N GLU A 205 15.44 -1.74 -1.19
CA GLU A 205 16.07 -0.43 -1.27
C GLU A 205 15.89 0.33 0.05
N GLY A 206 16.85 1.17 0.40
CA GLY A 206 16.84 1.96 1.63
C GLY A 206 17.16 1.16 2.89
N PRO A 207 16.74 1.62 4.08
CA PRO A 207 17.01 0.96 5.34
C PRO A 207 16.26 -0.38 5.45
N PHE A 208 16.84 -1.36 6.15
CA PHE A 208 16.07 -2.53 6.55
C PHE A 208 15.02 -2.16 7.60
N SER A 209 13.95 -2.92 7.66
CA SER A 209 12.80 -2.67 8.54
C SER A 209 12.51 -3.92 9.39
N PRO A 210 11.47 -3.93 10.24
CA PRO A 210 11.07 -5.14 10.95
C PRO A 210 10.95 -6.39 10.07
N GLU A 211 10.43 -6.28 8.85
CA GLU A 211 10.13 -7.44 7.99
C GLU A 211 10.84 -7.43 6.63
N ARG A 212 11.63 -6.41 6.30
CA ARG A 212 12.22 -6.21 4.97
C ARG A 212 13.72 -6.00 5.04
N ALA A 213 14.43 -6.54 4.05
CA ALA A 213 15.89 -6.54 4.02
C ALA A 213 16.50 -5.16 3.81
N GLY A 214 15.79 -4.22 3.16
CA GLY A 214 16.42 -2.98 2.69
C GLY A 214 17.51 -3.27 1.63
N THR A 215 18.47 -2.38 1.52
CA THR A 215 19.62 -2.55 0.62
C THR A 215 20.51 -3.68 1.08
N LEU A 216 20.84 -4.60 0.17
CA LEU A 216 21.72 -5.74 0.40
C LEU A 216 23.00 -5.61 -0.42
N PRO A 217 24.13 -6.22 0.03
CA PRO A 217 25.36 -6.32 -0.77
C PRO A 217 25.10 -7.09 -2.07
N ALA A 218 25.16 -6.40 -3.21
CA ALA A 218 24.75 -6.93 -4.51
C ALA A 218 25.53 -8.20 -4.91
N GLY A 219 26.87 -8.24 -4.70
CA GLY A 219 27.68 -9.42 -5.01
C GLY A 219 27.22 -10.65 -4.24
N GLN A 220 27.03 -10.53 -2.93
CA GLN A 220 26.56 -11.65 -2.09
C GLN A 220 25.15 -12.09 -2.46
N LEU A 221 24.29 -11.15 -2.87
CA LEU A 221 22.93 -11.47 -3.33
C LEU A 221 22.99 -12.29 -4.63
N ILE A 222 23.85 -11.92 -5.58
CA ILE A 222 24.05 -12.68 -6.83
C ILE A 222 24.55 -14.10 -6.51
N ASP A 223 25.58 -14.24 -5.66
CA ASP A 223 26.10 -15.55 -5.25
C ASP A 223 25.02 -16.42 -4.63
N LEU A 224 24.18 -15.84 -3.77
CA LEU A 224 23.05 -16.54 -3.14
C LEU A 224 22.00 -16.97 -4.17
N CYS A 225 21.65 -16.10 -5.12
CA CYS A 225 20.69 -16.40 -6.19
C CYS A 225 21.19 -17.53 -7.10
N CYS A 226 22.48 -17.57 -7.40
CA CYS A 226 23.10 -18.56 -8.27
C CYS A 226 23.50 -19.86 -7.55
N SER A 227 23.39 -19.92 -6.22
CA SER A 227 23.84 -21.07 -5.41
C SER A 227 22.99 -22.33 -5.57
N GLY A 228 21.80 -22.22 -6.14
CA GLY A 228 20.82 -23.32 -6.23
C GLY A 228 20.16 -23.73 -4.90
N ARG A 229 20.50 -23.05 -3.77
CA ARG A 229 19.95 -23.39 -2.44
C ARG A 229 18.50 -22.98 -2.25
N TYR A 230 18.04 -21.97 -2.98
CA TYR A 230 16.73 -21.37 -2.83
C TYR A 230 16.10 -21.11 -4.17
N THR A 231 14.79 -21.28 -4.24
CA THR A 231 13.97 -20.85 -5.37
C THR A 231 13.84 -19.31 -5.40
N LYS A 232 13.46 -18.77 -6.55
CA LYS A 232 13.14 -17.32 -6.69
C LYS A 232 12.12 -16.84 -5.67
N ASP A 233 11.09 -17.63 -5.39
CA ASP A 233 10.03 -17.25 -4.45
C ASP A 233 10.49 -17.28 -3.00
N GLU A 234 11.34 -18.24 -2.64
CA GLU A 234 11.97 -18.26 -1.32
C GLU A 234 12.91 -17.07 -1.12
N LEU A 235 13.69 -16.70 -2.13
CA LEU A 235 14.54 -15.52 -2.09
C LEU A 235 13.74 -14.23 -1.96
N LYS A 236 12.63 -14.10 -2.69
CA LYS A 236 11.71 -12.96 -2.54
C LYS A 236 11.14 -12.86 -1.13
N LYS A 237 10.74 -13.97 -0.51
CA LYS A 237 10.29 -13.99 0.89
C LYS A 237 11.41 -13.60 1.87
N ARG A 238 12.67 -13.90 1.55
CA ARG A 238 13.85 -13.49 2.33
C ARG A 238 14.23 -12.02 2.15
N ILE A 239 13.70 -11.35 1.15
CA ILE A 239 13.84 -9.90 0.97
C ILE A 239 12.67 -9.16 1.63
N SER A 240 11.45 -9.71 1.53
CA SER A 240 10.23 -9.07 2.03
C SER A 240 9.36 -10.08 2.78
N GLY A 241 9.13 -9.85 4.06
CA GLY A 241 8.29 -10.65 4.95
C GLY A 241 9.06 -11.55 5.92
N ARG A 242 10.29 -12.01 5.60
CA ARG A 242 11.16 -12.83 6.45
C ARG A 242 12.58 -12.27 6.54
N ALA A 243 12.70 -10.96 6.46
CA ALA A 243 13.95 -10.23 6.50
C ALA A 243 13.98 -9.25 7.67
N GLY A 244 14.96 -8.36 7.69
CA GLY A 244 15.07 -7.30 8.68
C GLY A 244 15.18 -7.82 10.11
N LEU A 245 14.54 -7.14 11.07
CA LEU A 245 14.58 -7.54 12.47
C LEU A 245 14.04 -8.95 12.70
N THR A 246 13.01 -9.35 11.97
CA THR A 246 12.45 -10.71 12.05
C THR A 246 13.50 -11.79 11.76
N ALA A 247 14.37 -11.56 10.77
CA ALA A 247 15.43 -12.50 10.41
C ALA A 247 16.54 -12.56 11.46
N HIS A 248 16.82 -11.47 12.17
CA HIS A 248 17.91 -11.39 13.15
C HIS A 248 17.46 -11.72 14.57
N LEU A 249 16.25 -11.30 14.96
CA LEU A 249 15.77 -11.33 16.34
C LEU A 249 14.57 -12.26 16.53
N GLY A 250 13.96 -12.78 15.47
CA GLY A 250 12.75 -13.61 15.53
C GLY A 250 11.48 -12.86 15.95
N THR A 251 11.52 -11.53 15.98
CA THR A 251 10.39 -10.66 16.34
C THR A 251 10.27 -9.47 15.42
N THR A 252 9.08 -8.89 15.39
CA THR A 252 8.77 -7.61 14.71
C THR A 252 8.68 -6.44 15.69
N ASP A 253 8.73 -6.72 17.01
CA ASP A 253 8.68 -5.73 18.07
C ASP A 253 10.07 -5.20 18.45
#